data_aa364fa2d0489d51d2adac2dbc6f9f8e
#
_entry.id   aa364fa2d0489d51d2adac2dbc6f9f8e
#
_cell.length_a   1.000
_cell.length_b   1.000
_cell.length_c   1.000
_cell.angle_alpha   90.00
_cell.angle_beta   90.00
_cell.angle_gamma   90.00
#
_symmetry.space_group_name_H-M   'P 1'
#
loop_
_entity.id
_entity.type
_entity.pdbx_description
1 polymer ?
#
loop_
_entity_poly.entity_id
_entity_poly.type
_entity_poly.pdbx_seq_one_letter_code
_entity_poly.pdbx_strand_id
1 'polypeptide(L)'
;MAGVYVYTPLGLRVLENIKGIVREEMNAIGGQELIMTNLQRKDTWEMTGRWSDEAVDVWFKTKLQDGVELGLAWSHEEAIMEMMQQ
;
A
#
# COMPACT_ATOMS: atom_id res chain seq x y z
N MET A 1 12.83 1.50 16.14
CA MET A 1 12.89 0.73 14.88
C MET A 1 12.75 1.67 13.70
N ALA A 2 13.67 1.60 12.78
CA ALA A 2 13.65 2.46 11.60
C ALA A 2 12.38 2.20 10.76
N GLY A 3 11.74 3.27 10.30
CA GLY A 3 10.54 3.16 9.50
C GLY A 3 9.24 3.01 10.27
N VAL A 4 9.30 2.96 11.59
CA VAL A 4 8.11 2.85 12.43
C VAL A 4 8.03 4.09 13.31
N TYR A 5 7.11 5.00 12.95
CA TYR A 5 7.03 6.33 13.55
C TYR A 5 5.63 6.65 14.03
N VAL A 6 5.56 7.51 15.05
CA VAL A 6 4.34 8.16 15.51
C VAL A 6 4.45 9.64 15.18
N TYR A 7 3.43 10.19 14.56
CA TYR A 7 3.38 11.63 14.28
C TYR A 7 2.72 12.35 15.43
N THR A 8 3.43 13.35 15.98
CA THR A 8 2.85 14.25 16.99
C THR A 8 1.77 15.13 16.36
N PRO A 9 0.92 15.82 17.17
CA PRO A 9 -0.08 16.71 16.60
C PRO A 9 0.49 17.77 15.65
N LEU A 10 1.65 18.36 15.99
CA LEU A 10 2.31 19.31 15.10
C LEU A 10 2.83 18.66 13.85
N GLY A 11 3.48 17.48 13.98
CA GLY A 11 3.99 16.72 12.84
C GLY A 11 2.89 16.29 11.88
N LEU A 12 1.74 15.91 12.42
CA LEU A 12 0.57 15.54 11.60
C LEU A 12 0.05 16.73 10.80
N ARG A 13 0.00 17.93 11.40
CA ARG A 13 -0.40 19.13 10.67
C ARG A 13 0.50 19.41 9.49
N VAL A 14 1.80 19.33 9.71
CA VAL A 14 2.77 19.53 8.63
C VAL A 14 2.57 18.49 7.53
N LEU A 15 2.41 17.22 7.89
CA LEU A 15 2.19 16.14 6.93
C LEU A 15 0.91 16.36 6.12
N GLU A 16 -0.19 16.74 6.78
CA GLU A 16 -1.46 16.99 6.10
C GLU A 16 -1.38 18.20 5.17
N ASN A 17 -0.63 19.24 5.54
CA ASN A 17 -0.40 20.37 4.65
C ASN A 17 0.38 19.97 3.40
N ILE A 18 1.39 19.13 3.54
CA ILE A 18 2.14 18.60 2.40
C ILE A 18 1.24 17.76 1.50
N LYS A 19 0.43 16.89 2.09
CA LYS A 19 -0.55 16.10 1.33
C LYS A 19 -1.53 16.97 0.57
N GLY A 20 -1.98 18.07 1.19
CA GLY A 20 -2.88 19.03 0.56
C GLY A 20 -2.28 19.67 -0.68
N ILE A 21 -1.01 20.04 -0.62
CA ILE A 21 -0.30 20.62 -1.76
C ILE A 21 -0.18 19.59 -2.89
N VAL A 22 0.22 18.37 -2.56
CA VAL A 22 0.32 17.30 -3.57
C VAL A 22 -1.05 17.02 -4.20
N ARG A 23 -2.09 16.98 -3.38
CA ARG A 23 -3.46 16.73 -3.86
C ARG A 23 -3.92 17.81 -4.83
N GLU A 24 -3.68 19.07 -4.52
CA GLU A 24 -4.04 20.20 -5.39
C GLU A 24 -3.33 20.11 -6.74
N GLU A 25 -2.04 19.84 -6.72
CA GLU A 25 -1.25 19.73 -7.94
C GLU A 25 -1.70 18.55 -8.81
N MET A 26 -1.96 17.40 -8.20
CA MET A 26 -2.40 16.22 -8.93
C MET A 26 -3.82 16.39 -9.49
N ASN A 27 -4.71 17.03 -8.74
CA ASN A 27 -6.05 17.33 -9.23
C ASN A 27 -6.02 18.30 -10.43
N ALA A 28 -5.08 19.25 -10.41
CA ALA A 28 -4.95 20.24 -11.48
C ALA A 28 -4.59 19.60 -12.83
N ILE A 29 -3.90 18.48 -12.83
CA ILE A 29 -3.54 17.75 -14.06
C ILE A 29 -4.52 16.61 -14.38
N GLY A 30 -5.66 16.55 -13.69
CA GLY A 30 -6.70 15.55 -13.96
C GLY A 30 -6.49 14.21 -13.29
N GLY A 31 -5.62 14.14 -12.29
CA GLY A 31 -5.44 12.92 -11.50
C GLY A 31 -6.67 12.60 -10.67
N GLN A 32 -6.91 11.32 -10.45
CA GLN A 32 -8.02 10.86 -9.60
C GLN A 32 -7.45 10.12 -8.41
N GLU A 33 -7.76 10.63 -7.22
CA GLU A 33 -7.26 10.05 -5.97
C GLU A 33 -8.07 8.81 -5.60
N LEU A 34 -7.39 7.77 -5.12
CA LEU A 34 -8.03 6.58 -4.57
C LEU A 34 -7.25 6.05 -3.38
N ILE A 35 -7.89 5.20 -2.60
CA ILE A 35 -7.26 4.53 -1.46
C ILE A 35 -7.29 3.03 -1.74
N MET A 36 -6.14 2.39 -1.62
CA MET A 36 -6.01 0.97 -1.84
C MET A 36 -5.68 0.25 -0.54
N THR A 37 -5.93 -1.04 -0.50
CA THR A 37 -5.79 -1.84 0.72
C THR A 37 -4.32 -2.03 1.11
N ASN A 38 -4.05 -1.97 2.43
CA ASN A 38 -2.72 -2.28 2.97
C ASN A 38 -2.49 -3.79 3.10
N LEU A 39 -3.54 -4.56 3.38
CA LEU A 39 -3.47 -6.01 3.45
C LEU A 39 -3.95 -6.58 2.13
N GLN A 40 -3.13 -7.42 1.52
CA GLN A 40 -3.41 -8.00 0.21
C GLN A 40 -3.27 -9.51 0.25
N ARG A 41 -4.09 -10.18 -0.53
CA ARG A 41 -4.16 -11.64 -0.56
C ARG A 41 -2.92 -12.23 -1.23
N LYS A 42 -2.54 -13.41 -0.76
CA LYS A 42 -1.41 -14.17 -1.30
C LYS A 42 -1.56 -14.43 -2.80
N ASP A 43 -2.76 -14.82 -3.26
CA ASP A 43 -2.98 -15.16 -4.66
C ASP A 43 -2.78 -13.97 -5.60
N THR A 44 -3.10 -12.76 -5.15
CA THR A 44 -2.83 -11.54 -5.90
C THR A 44 -1.34 -11.39 -6.22
N TRP A 45 -0.47 -11.68 -5.25
CA TRP A 45 0.97 -11.55 -5.41
C TRP A 45 1.60 -12.74 -6.12
N GLU A 46 1.00 -13.93 -6.01
CA GLU A 46 1.49 -15.12 -6.72
C GLU A 46 1.38 -14.95 -8.23
N MET A 47 0.42 -14.16 -8.72
CA MET A 47 0.24 -13.90 -10.14
C MET A 47 1.46 -13.26 -10.79
N THR A 48 2.24 -12.50 -10.02
CA THR A 48 3.46 -11.83 -10.50
C THR A 48 4.74 -12.51 -9.99
N GLY A 49 4.59 -13.58 -9.20
CA GLY A 49 5.74 -14.29 -8.61
C GLY A 49 6.41 -13.54 -7.47
N ARG A 50 5.76 -12.51 -6.90
CA ARG A 50 6.37 -11.65 -5.88
C ARG A 50 5.99 -12.02 -4.45
N TRP A 51 5.27 -13.13 -4.25
CA TRP A 51 4.92 -13.59 -2.91
C TRP A 51 6.10 -14.24 -2.17
N SER A 52 6.99 -14.88 -2.88
CA SER A 52 8.10 -15.64 -2.31
C SER A 52 9.09 -14.73 -1.57
N ASP A 53 9.59 -15.18 -0.42
CA ASP A 53 10.65 -14.50 0.31
C ASP A 53 11.96 -14.43 -0.50
N GLU A 54 12.14 -15.34 -1.44
CA GLU A 54 13.28 -15.31 -2.36
C GLU A 54 13.20 -14.15 -3.34
N ALA A 55 11.97 -13.74 -3.71
CA ALA A 55 11.76 -12.62 -4.63
C ALA A 55 11.89 -11.27 -3.91
N VAL A 56 11.45 -11.19 -2.65
CA VAL A 56 11.46 -9.96 -1.85
C VAL A 56 11.81 -10.32 -0.40
N ASP A 57 12.84 -9.71 0.14
CA ASP A 57 13.35 -10.02 1.48
C ASP A 57 12.75 -9.17 2.60
N VAL A 58 11.81 -8.26 2.27
CA VAL A 58 11.18 -7.36 3.25
C VAL A 58 9.68 -7.54 3.35
N TRP A 59 9.20 -8.76 3.14
CA TRP A 59 7.78 -9.07 3.25
C TRP A 59 7.32 -9.14 4.70
N PHE A 60 6.22 -8.43 4.99
CA PHE A 60 5.46 -8.64 6.23
C PHE A 60 4.22 -9.46 5.89
N LYS A 61 4.19 -10.69 6.36
CA LYS A 61 3.11 -11.64 6.06
C LYS A 61 2.36 -11.99 7.33
N THR A 62 1.06 -12.26 7.19
CA THR A 62 0.21 -12.69 8.29
C THR A 62 -0.79 -13.71 7.79
N LYS A 63 -1.57 -14.24 8.71
CA LYS A 63 -2.53 -15.29 8.42
C LYS A 63 -3.77 -15.08 9.28
N LEU A 64 -4.95 -15.18 8.66
CA LEU A 64 -6.20 -15.16 9.39
C LEU A 64 -6.42 -16.50 10.10
N GLN A 65 -7.35 -16.53 11.06
CA GLN A 65 -7.64 -17.74 11.82
C GLN A 65 -8.12 -18.89 10.93
N ASP A 66 -8.75 -18.58 9.81
CA ASP A 66 -9.21 -19.57 8.82
C ASP A 66 -8.11 -20.08 7.89
N GLY A 67 -6.89 -19.59 8.04
CA GLY A 67 -5.74 -20.00 7.26
C GLY A 67 -5.48 -19.18 6.00
N VAL A 68 -6.28 -18.17 5.71
CA VAL A 68 -6.04 -17.28 4.57
C VAL A 68 -4.79 -16.46 4.82
N GLU A 69 -3.82 -16.51 3.90
CA GLU A 69 -2.57 -15.77 4.01
C GLU A 69 -2.67 -14.40 3.36
N LEU A 70 -2.15 -13.40 4.05
CA LEU A 70 -2.15 -12.00 3.62
C LEU A 70 -0.74 -11.42 3.75
N GLY A 71 -0.44 -10.41 2.94
CA GLY A 71 0.79 -9.63 3.05
C GLY A 71 0.48 -8.15 3.22
N LEU A 72 1.33 -7.44 3.97
CA LEU A 72 1.30 -5.98 3.99
C LEU A 72 1.87 -5.47 2.68
N ALA A 73 1.11 -4.64 1.99
CA ALA A 73 1.49 -4.16 0.68
C ALA A 73 2.76 -3.29 0.74
N TRP A 74 3.79 -3.68 0.02
CA TRP A 74 4.95 -2.84 -0.23
C TRP A 74 4.85 -2.15 -1.60
N SER A 75 3.84 -2.52 -2.38
CA SER A 75 3.49 -1.94 -3.67
C SER A 75 2.02 -2.21 -3.95
N HIS A 76 1.40 -1.41 -4.82
CA HIS A 76 0.00 -1.59 -5.21
C HIS A 76 -0.17 -1.94 -6.69
N GLU A 77 0.89 -2.33 -7.37
CA GLU A 77 0.83 -2.65 -8.80
C GLU A 77 -0.14 -3.78 -9.10
N GLU A 78 -0.07 -4.88 -8.34
CA GLU A 78 -0.94 -6.04 -8.54
C GLU A 78 -2.40 -5.68 -8.25
N ALA A 79 -2.65 -4.94 -7.17
CA ALA A 79 -4.01 -4.55 -6.79
C ALA A 79 -4.64 -3.62 -7.82
N ILE A 80 -3.88 -2.67 -8.35
CA ILE A 80 -4.41 -1.75 -9.36
C ILE A 80 -4.66 -2.47 -10.68
N MET A 81 -3.84 -3.44 -11.03
CA MET A 81 -4.05 -4.25 -12.22
C MET A 81 -5.35 -5.06 -12.12
N GLU A 82 -5.62 -5.67 -10.96
CA GLU A 82 -6.88 -6.36 -10.73
C GLU A 82 -8.09 -5.42 -10.87
N MET A 83 -7.98 -4.22 -10.30
CA MET A 83 -9.04 -3.22 -10.40
C MET A 83 -9.31 -2.84 -11.86
N MET A 84 -8.26 -2.67 -12.66
CA MET A 84 -8.39 -2.29 -14.07
C MET A 84 -8.95 -3.41 -14.95
N GLN A 85 -8.90 -4.66 -14.50
CA GLN A 85 -9.43 -5.81 -15.24
C GLN A 85 -10.93 -6.01 -15.04
N GLN A 86 -11.53 -5.28 -14.12
CA GLN A 86 -12.98 -5.41 -13.85
C GLN A 86 -13.83 -4.66 -14.85
#